data_d7d95fd15121976fcb77494f60434fac
#
_entry.id   d7d95fd15121976fcb77494f60434fac
#
_cell.length_a   1.000
_cell.length_b   1.000
_cell.length_c   1.000
_cell.angle_alpha   90.00
_cell.angle_beta   90.00
_cell.angle_gamma   90.00
#
_symmetry.space_group_name_H-M   'P 1'
#
loop_
_entity.id
_entity.type
_entity.pdbx_description
1 polymer ?
#
loop_
_entity_poly.entity_id
_entity_poly.type
_entity_poly.pdbx_seq_one_letter_code
_entity_poly.pdbx_strand_id
1 'polypeptide(L)'
;MVVRMPGRYRFSFPSRRGHADPWFSVGSLDVTTTVLVTALCVVSVFVWAVDPVAWTHTGLIPSEVTSGQIWRLLTWPITNDLAGSQAIWNVISIALFWYFGKEIENQIGRAKFAWTLVLVAVIPGVVATGLDVSLFSIRSVEVALFVVFVAQYPRAPFFFGIQAWVLAVVLVGIEIVQYVADRAYELILVLVVTIATAVWSARSFGMLTDLQWLPKINLGKGARKAPKRKLGGPVVVEGRWPTASTYTPMQDQAEVDRILDKIAVVGMDGLSGDEKKRLNEASKRLRKQGN
;
A
#
# COMPACT_ATOMS: atom_id res chain seq x y z
N MET A 1 45.24 6.10 4.83
CA MET A 1 44.06 6.53 5.57
C MET A 1 43.01 6.91 4.52
N VAL A 2 42.11 5.95 4.14
CA VAL A 2 41.10 6.16 3.09
C VAL A 2 39.81 6.57 3.79
N VAL A 3 39.44 7.84 3.64
CA VAL A 3 38.20 8.40 4.14
C VAL A 3 37.04 7.85 3.28
N ARG A 4 36.26 6.91 3.80
CA ARG A 4 35.01 6.45 3.22
C ARG A 4 33.97 7.58 3.34
N MET A 5 33.64 8.24 2.24
CA MET A 5 32.53 9.18 2.17
C MET A 5 31.20 8.39 2.39
N PRO A 6 30.30 8.84 3.28
CA PRO A 6 29.00 8.22 3.43
C PRO A 6 28.20 8.41 2.15
N GLY A 7 27.67 7.29 1.63
CA GLY A 7 26.90 7.25 0.41
C GLY A 7 25.70 8.21 0.46
N ARG A 8 25.54 9.00 -0.60
CA ARG A 8 24.34 9.81 -0.86
C ARG A 8 23.14 8.90 -0.82
N TYR A 9 22.28 9.07 0.18
CA TYR A 9 20.97 8.44 0.21
C TYR A 9 20.15 8.95 -0.99
N ARG A 10 20.14 8.17 -2.08
CA ARG A 10 19.18 8.37 -3.14
C ARG A 10 17.83 7.97 -2.58
N PHE A 11 16.91 8.92 -2.54
CA PHE A 11 15.49 8.66 -2.41
C PHE A 11 15.10 7.80 -3.63
N SER A 12 15.15 6.49 -3.49
CA SER A 12 14.59 5.58 -4.48
C SER A 12 13.11 5.44 -4.15
N PHE A 13 12.29 6.14 -4.92
CA PHE A 13 10.87 5.80 -4.95
C PHE A 13 10.75 4.30 -5.19
N PRO A 14 9.90 3.59 -4.42
CA PRO A 14 9.70 2.16 -4.62
C PRO A 14 9.42 1.90 -6.09
N SER A 15 10.24 1.07 -6.69
CA SER A 15 10.12 0.70 -8.10
C SER A 15 8.74 0.11 -8.38
N ARG A 16 8.22 0.31 -9.58
CA ARG A 16 6.95 -0.07 -10.22
C ARG A 16 6.37 -1.49 -9.97
N ARG A 17 6.76 -2.20 -8.94
CA ARG A 17 6.24 -3.53 -8.57
C ARG A 17 5.29 -3.40 -7.39
N GLY A 18 4.06 -2.95 -7.65
CA GLY A 18 3.02 -2.88 -6.62
C GLY A 18 2.06 -1.71 -6.82
N HIS A 19 1.61 -1.45 -8.04
CA HIS A 19 0.44 -0.60 -8.21
C HIS A 19 -0.77 -1.44 -7.81
N ALA A 20 -1.60 -0.91 -6.91
CA ALA A 20 -2.91 -1.48 -6.69
C ALA A 20 -3.64 -1.49 -8.05
N ASP A 21 -4.23 -2.63 -8.43
CA ASP A 21 -5.01 -2.70 -9.66
C ASP A 21 -6.08 -1.61 -9.64
N PRO A 22 -6.19 -0.75 -10.67
CA PRO A 22 -7.19 0.32 -10.70
C PRO A 22 -8.60 -0.29 -10.82
N TRP A 23 -9.63 0.46 -10.38
CA TRP A 23 -11.03 0.08 -10.61
C TRP A 23 -11.36 0.14 -12.10
N PHE A 24 -10.86 1.18 -12.76
CA PHE A 24 -10.93 1.42 -14.20
C PHE A 24 -9.87 2.47 -14.57
N SER A 25 -9.56 2.58 -15.85
CA SER A 25 -8.62 3.58 -16.38
C SER A 25 -9.37 4.56 -17.30
N VAL A 26 -9.11 5.85 -17.13
CA VAL A 26 -9.62 6.91 -18.00
C VAL A 26 -8.45 7.53 -18.75
N GLY A 27 -8.22 7.13 -19.99
CA GLY A 27 -7.05 7.51 -20.75
C GLY A 27 -5.76 6.99 -20.11
N SER A 28 -4.87 7.88 -19.69
CA SER A 28 -3.61 7.54 -18.99
C SER A 28 -3.72 7.53 -17.46
N LEU A 29 -4.91 7.83 -16.91
CA LEU A 29 -5.15 7.90 -15.47
C LEU A 29 -5.76 6.60 -14.96
N ASP A 30 -5.05 5.95 -14.03
CA ASP A 30 -5.55 4.80 -13.31
C ASP A 30 -6.37 5.28 -12.09
N VAL A 31 -7.68 5.01 -12.13
CA VAL A 31 -8.59 5.40 -11.06
C VAL A 31 -8.57 4.34 -9.96
N THR A 32 -7.88 4.68 -8.88
CA THR A 32 -7.83 3.91 -7.62
C THR A 32 -8.81 4.51 -6.61
N THR A 33 -8.99 3.85 -5.46
CA THR A 33 -9.86 4.36 -4.38
C THR A 33 -9.35 5.71 -3.87
N THR A 34 -8.03 5.86 -3.71
CA THR A 34 -7.40 7.11 -3.29
C THR A 34 -7.70 8.24 -4.28
N VAL A 35 -7.53 8.00 -5.57
CA VAL A 35 -7.79 9.00 -6.62
C VAL A 35 -9.26 9.42 -6.61
N LEU A 36 -10.18 8.46 -6.47
CA LEU A 36 -11.62 8.73 -6.44
C LEU A 36 -11.99 9.62 -5.24
N VAL A 37 -11.55 9.25 -4.03
CA VAL A 37 -11.87 10.05 -2.82
C VAL A 37 -11.21 11.42 -2.87
N THR A 38 -9.95 11.53 -3.33
CA THR A 38 -9.29 12.83 -3.51
C THR A 38 -10.05 13.71 -4.50
N ALA A 39 -10.50 13.14 -5.63
CA ALA A 39 -11.30 13.87 -6.60
C ALA A 39 -12.63 14.37 -6.01
N LEU A 40 -13.31 13.54 -5.21
CA LEU A 40 -14.53 13.94 -4.50
C LEU A 40 -14.26 15.07 -3.49
N CYS A 41 -13.15 15.05 -2.76
CA CYS A 41 -12.75 16.14 -1.88
C CYS A 41 -12.53 17.45 -2.66
N VAL A 42 -11.85 17.37 -3.81
CA VAL A 42 -11.65 18.54 -4.67
C VAL A 42 -12.99 19.06 -5.21
N VAL A 43 -13.87 18.18 -5.69
CA VAL A 43 -15.21 18.56 -6.14
C VAL A 43 -16.01 19.22 -5.01
N SER A 44 -15.93 18.70 -3.78
CA SER A 44 -16.60 19.28 -2.60
C SER A 44 -16.16 20.73 -2.35
N VAL A 45 -14.88 21.05 -2.53
CA VAL A 45 -14.38 22.43 -2.41
C VAL A 45 -15.03 23.33 -3.46
N PHE A 46 -15.19 22.87 -4.70
CA PHE A 46 -15.90 23.66 -5.72
C PHE A 46 -17.39 23.81 -5.41
N VAL A 47 -18.06 22.75 -4.90
CA VAL A 47 -19.46 22.83 -4.47
C VAL A 47 -19.60 23.85 -3.35
N TRP A 48 -18.70 23.83 -2.35
CA TRP A 48 -18.68 24.84 -1.28
C TRP A 48 -18.54 26.26 -1.82
N ALA A 49 -17.66 26.47 -2.81
CA ALA A 49 -17.45 27.80 -3.39
C ALA A 49 -18.67 28.35 -4.15
N VAL A 50 -19.49 27.47 -4.74
CA VAL A 50 -20.67 27.83 -5.55
C VAL A 50 -21.94 27.86 -4.69
N ASP A 51 -22.15 26.87 -3.85
CA ASP A 51 -23.32 26.69 -2.97
C ASP A 51 -22.92 26.12 -1.60
N PRO A 52 -22.63 26.99 -0.64
CA PRO A 52 -22.27 26.56 0.73
C PRO A 52 -23.40 25.76 1.42
N VAL A 53 -24.67 25.95 1.04
CA VAL A 53 -25.79 25.20 1.62
C VAL A 53 -25.81 23.77 1.11
N ALA A 54 -25.68 23.58 -0.21
CA ALA A 54 -25.58 22.25 -0.80
C ALA A 54 -24.38 21.46 -0.23
N TRP A 55 -23.25 22.12 0.03
CA TRP A 55 -22.08 21.52 0.64
C TRP A 55 -22.37 20.92 2.03
N THR A 56 -23.20 21.57 2.88
CA THR A 56 -23.52 21.06 4.21
C THR A 56 -24.30 19.73 4.21
N HIS A 57 -24.94 19.39 3.08
CA HIS A 57 -25.68 18.11 2.96
C HIS A 57 -24.77 16.86 2.99
N THR A 58 -23.48 17.01 2.76
CA THR A 58 -22.53 15.91 2.81
C THR A 58 -21.83 15.78 4.17
N GLY A 59 -21.79 16.85 4.99
CA GLY A 59 -21.21 16.81 6.33
C GLY A 59 -22.05 16.01 7.34
N LEU A 60 -21.41 15.50 8.36
CA LEU A 60 -22.07 14.79 9.43
C LEU A 60 -22.64 15.81 10.44
N ILE A 61 -23.95 15.87 10.51
CA ILE A 61 -24.70 16.67 11.49
C ILE A 61 -25.58 15.65 12.25
N PRO A 62 -25.40 15.48 13.57
CA PRO A 62 -26.07 14.44 14.36
C PRO A 62 -27.59 14.43 14.24
N SER A 63 -28.24 15.60 14.31
CA SER A 63 -29.69 15.74 14.18
C SER A 63 -30.20 15.25 12.82
N GLU A 64 -29.44 15.45 11.75
CA GLU A 64 -29.79 15.01 10.42
C GLU A 64 -29.58 13.49 10.25
N VAL A 65 -28.53 12.94 10.86
CA VAL A 65 -28.30 11.49 10.87
C VAL A 65 -29.42 10.76 11.59
N THR A 66 -29.84 11.27 12.74
CA THR A 66 -30.95 10.68 13.53
C THR A 66 -32.30 10.87 12.85
N SER A 67 -32.46 11.87 11.97
CA SER A 67 -33.66 12.03 11.13
C SER A 67 -33.71 11.08 9.92
N GLY A 68 -32.66 10.25 9.72
CA GLY A 68 -32.63 9.22 8.66
C GLY A 68 -31.61 9.50 7.55
N GLN A 69 -30.83 10.57 7.59
CA GLN A 69 -29.80 10.89 6.59
C GLN A 69 -28.50 10.11 6.86
N ILE A 70 -28.58 8.77 6.82
CA ILE A 70 -27.49 7.87 7.20
C ILE A 70 -26.27 7.93 6.26
N TRP A 71 -26.43 8.43 5.02
CA TRP A 71 -25.29 8.62 4.09
C TRP A 71 -24.24 9.57 4.63
N ARG A 72 -24.60 10.49 5.52
CA ARG A 72 -23.69 11.45 6.17
C ARG A 72 -22.61 10.74 6.98
N LEU A 73 -22.87 9.53 7.50
CA LEU A 73 -21.85 8.70 8.16
C LEU A 73 -20.70 8.31 7.24
N LEU A 74 -20.92 8.30 5.92
CA LEU A 74 -19.90 7.94 4.95
C LEU A 74 -19.33 9.16 4.22
N THR A 75 -20.12 10.24 4.09
CA THR A 75 -19.76 11.37 3.22
C THR A 75 -19.02 12.50 3.93
N TRP A 76 -19.06 12.58 5.24
CA TRP A 76 -18.41 13.68 5.99
C TRP A 76 -16.91 13.87 5.69
N PRO A 77 -16.10 12.82 5.40
CA PRO A 77 -14.68 13.03 5.11
C PRO A 77 -14.44 13.77 3.79
N ILE A 78 -15.38 13.67 2.84
CA ILE A 78 -15.25 14.37 1.55
C ILE A 78 -15.75 15.83 1.62
N THR A 79 -16.38 16.24 2.73
CA THR A 79 -16.92 17.59 2.93
C THR A 79 -15.82 18.56 3.31
N ASN A 80 -15.16 19.19 2.32
CA ASN A 80 -14.03 20.08 2.54
C ASN A 80 -14.35 21.49 2.04
N ASP A 81 -13.82 22.48 2.73
CA ASP A 81 -13.93 23.90 2.40
C ASP A 81 -12.55 24.58 2.35
N LEU A 82 -12.53 25.83 1.92
CA LEU A 82 -11.37 26.71 1.97
C LEU A 82 -11.67 27.98 2.75
N ALA A 83 -12.47 27.86 3.82
CA ALA A 83 -12.84 28.99 4.64
C ALA A 83 -11.72 29.40 5.63
N GLY A 84 -11.53 30.70 5.78
CA GLY A 84 -10.72 31.31 6.81
C GLY A 84 -9.25 30.85 6.85
N SER A 85 -8.68 30.81 8.04
CA SER A 85 -7.27 30.45 8.29
C SER A 85 -7.00 28.95 8.09
N GLN A 86 -8.04 28.12 8.02
CA GLN A 86 -7.92 26.68 7.83
C GLN A 86 -7.76 26.25 6.36
N ALA A 87 -8.00 27.18 5.40
CA ALA A 87 -7.97 26.88 3.97
C ALA A 87 -6.71 26.14 3.51
N ILE A 88 -5.53 26.65 3.90
CA ILE A 88 -4.26 26.06 3.50
C ILE A 88 -4.07 24.66 4.11
N TRP A 89 -4.54 24.45 5.34
CA TRP A 89 -4.46 23.16 6.02
C TRP A 89 -5.37 22.13 5.37
N ASN A 90 -6.57 22.53 4.92
CA ASN A 90 -7.48 21.64 4.20
C ASN A 90 -6.87 21.19 2.86
N VAL A 91 -6.20 22.09 2.11
CA VAL A 91 -5.48 21.73 0.89
C VAL A 91 -4.34 20.75 1.19
N ILE A 92 -3.55 21.03 2.23
CA ILE A 92 -2.45 20.14 2.66
C ILE A 92 -2.99 18.78 3.06
N SER A 93 -4.07 18.70 3.83
CA SER A 93 -4.69 17.43 4.24
C SER A 93 -5.18 16.61 3.06
N ILE A 94 -5.79 17.23 2.04
CA ILE A 94 -6.18 16.52 0.82
C ILE A 94 -4.95 15.95 0.07
N ALA A 95 -3.87 16.74 0.00
CA ALA A 95 -2.62 16.30 -0.64
C ALA A 95 -1.93 15.17 0.14
N LEU A 96 -1.88 15.26 1.47
CA LEU A 96 -1.31 14.22 2.34
C LEU A 96 -2.18 12.96 2.34
N PHE A 97 -3.51 13.09 2.34
CA PHE A 97 -4.42 11.97 2.15
C PHE A 97 -4.13 11.22 0.85
N TRP A 98 -3.96 11.95 -0.26
CA TRP A 98 -3.59 11.34 -1.54
C TRP A 98 -2.25 10.60 -1.47
N TYR A 99 -1.26 11.19 -0.82
CA TYR A 99 0.08 10.60 -0.69
C TYR A 99 0.05 9.32 0.16
N PHE A 100 -0.47 9.38 1.39
CA PHE A 100 -0.51 8.23 2.30
C PHE A 100 -1.53 7.20 1.87
N GLY A 101 -2.69 7.64 1.38
CA GLY A 101 -3.73 6.76 0.87
C GLY A 101 -3.23 5.89 -0.27
N LYS A 102 -2.51 6.49 -1.24
CA LYS A 102 -1.90 5.75 -2.35
C LYS A 102 -0.89 4.72 -1.87
N GLU A 103 -0.05 5.07 -0.89
CA GLU A 103 0.95 4.14 -0.36
C GLU A 103 0.29 2.95 0.36
N ILE A 104 -0.73 3.21 1.19
CA ILE A 104 -1.48 2.17 1.90
C ILE A 104 -2.28 1.31 0.91
N GLU A 105 -2.96 1.93 -0.06
CA GLU A 105 -3.72 1.23 -1.10
C GLU A 105 -2.83 0.28 -1.92
N ASN A 106 -1.61 0.70 -2.26
CA ASN A 106 -0.62 -0.15 -2.96
C ASN A 106 -0.22 -1.38 -2.13
N GLN A 107 -0.24 -1.29 -0.80
CA GLN A 107 0.15 -2.41 0.06
C GLN A 107 -0.98 -3.40 0.31
N ILE A 108 -2.19 -2.92 0.59
CA ILE A 108 -3.33 -3.80 0.95
C ILE A 108 -4.27 -4.10 -0.20
N GLY A 109 -4.17 -3.34 -1.30
CA GLY A 109 -5.03 -3.45 -2.48
C GLY A 109 -6.31 -2.61 -2.38
N ARG A 110 -6.87 -2.23 -3.54
CA ARG A 110 -8.01 -1.30 -3.69
C ARG A 110 -9.23 -1.65 -2.83
N ALA A 111 -9.66 -2.91 -2.86
CA ALA A 111 -10.89 -3.31 -2.17
C ALA A 111 -10.75 -3.25 -0.65
N LYS A 112 -9.61 -3.69 -0.11
CA LYS A 112 -9.35 -3.63 1.33
C LYS A 112 -9.18 -2.20 1.80
N PHE A 113 -8.52 -1.34 0.98
CA PHE A 113 -8.39 0.08 1.27
C PHE A 113 -9.73 0.80 1.26
N ALA A 114 -10.61 0.51 0.27
CA ALA A 114 -11.97 1.04 0.26
C ALA A 114 -12.75 0.65 1.53
N TRP A 115 -12.66 -0.60 1.97
CA TRP A 115 -13.27 -1.04 3.23
C TRP A 115 -12.66 -0.35 4.45
N THR A 116 -11.34 -0.11 4.46
CA THR A 116 -10.68 0.69 5.51
C THR A 116 -11.30 2.08 5.60
N LEU A 117 -11.45 2.78 4.47
CA LEU A 117 -12.04 4.11 4.44
C LEU A 117 -13.50 4.10 4.90
N VAL A 118 -14.30 3.11 4.48
CA VAL A 118 -15.68 2.95 4.96
C VAL A 118 -15.72 2.78 6.49
N LEU A 119 -14.88 1.93 7.05
CA LEU A 119 -14.81 1.71 8.50
C LEU A 119 -14.37 2.97 9.25
N VAL A 120 -13.36 3.67 8.73
CA VAL A 120 -12.80 4.91 9.31
C VAL A 120 -13.77 6.09 9.17
N ALA A 121 -14.70 6.06 8.22
CA ALA A 121 -15.78 7.04 8.15
C ALA A 121 -16.96 6.68 9.07
N VAL A 122 -17.45 5.45 8.99
CA VAL A 122 -18.69 5.04 9.66
C VAL A 122 -18.52 4.90 11.17
N ILE A 123 -17.45 4.25 11.66
CA ILE A 123 -17.29 4.01 13.11
C ILE A 123 -17.13 5.31 13.88
N PRO A 124 -16.20 6.24 13.52
CA PRO A 124 -16.12 7.53 14.19
C PRO A 124 -17.38 8.39 13.98
N GLY A 125 -18.03 8.29 12.80
CA GLY A 125 -19.28 8.99 12.51
C GLY A 125 -20.40 8.59 13.45
N VAL A 126 -20.56 7.30 13.75
CA VAL A 126 -21.52 6.80 14.73
C VAL A 126 -21.21 7.32 16.14
N VAL A 127 -19.93 7.29 16.53
CA VAL A 127 -19.49 7.82 17.83
C VAL A 127 -19.77 9.33 17.93
N ALA A 128 -19.44 10.10 16.89
CA ALA A 128 -19.68 11.53 16.83
C ALA A 128 -21.18 11.87 16.91
N THR A 129 -22.02 11.10 16.22
CA THR A 129 -23.49 11.21 16.31
C THR A 129 -23.97 10.96 17.74
N GLY A 130 -23.41 9.96 18.43
CA GLY A 130 -23.77 9.68 19.83
C GLY A 130 -23.28 10.72 20.83
N LEU A 131 -22.25 11.50 20.47
CA LEU A 131 -21.72 12.61 21.29
C LEU A 131 -22.29 13.97 20.89
N ASP A 132 -23.21 14.02 19.94
CA ASP A 132 -23.80 15.23 19.36
C ASP A 132 -22.74 16.18 18.75
N VAL A 133 -21.73 15.61 18.09
CA VAL A 133 -20.63 16.34 17.44
C VAL A 133 -20.73 16.27 15.94
N SER A 134 -20.69 17.41 15.27
CA SER A 134 -20.64 17.50 13.82
C SER A 134 -19.23 17.24 13.28
N LEU A 135 -19.12 16.51 12.18
CA LEU A 135 -17.85 16.23 11.51
C LEU A 135 -17.86 16.71 10.06
N PHE A 136 -16.75 17.32 9.70
CA PHE A 136 -16.44 17.79 8.35
C PHE A 136 -14.95 17.57 8.08
N SER A 137 -14.55 17.53 6.81
CA SER A 137 -13.17 17.46 6.35
C SER A 137 -12.51 16.08 6.44
N ILE A 138 -11.61 15.83 5.47
CA ILE A 138 -10.77 14.63 5.39
C ILE A 138 -9.67 14.57 6.46
N ARG A 139 -9.43 15.66 7.19
CA ARG A 139 -8.27 15.86 8.07
C ARG A 139 -8.10 14.74 9.11
N SER A 140 -9.16 14.39 9.82
CA SER A 140 -9.09 13.30 10.83
C SER A 140 -8.74 11.94 10.21
N VAL A 141 -9.24 11.70 9.00
CA VAL A 141 -8.94 10.47 8.23
C VAL A 141 -7.50 10.49 7.74
N GLU A 142 -7.03 11.63 7.24
CA GLU A 142 -5.65 11.82 6.80
C GLU A 142 -4.66 11.56 7.95
N VAL A 143 -4.89 12.19 9.12
CA VAL A 143 -4.06 11.95 10.32
C VAL A 143 -4.06 10.48 10.73
N ALA A 144 -5.20 9.80 10.68
CA ALA A 144 -5.28 8.39 11.00
C ALA A 144 -4.51 7.50 10.00
N LEU A 145 -4.59 7.79 8.70
CA LEU A 145 -3.79 7.10 7.68
C LEU A 145 -2.31 7.39 7.83
N PHE A 146 -1.94 8.61 8.19
CA PHE A 146 -0.55 8.96 8.49
C PHE A 146 -0.01 8.16 9.68
N VAL A 147 -0.79 8.02 10.75
CA VAL A 147 -0.41 7.17 11.91
C VAL A 147 -0.23 5.71 11.48
N VAL A 148 -1.10 5.16 10.63
CA VAL A 148 -0.94 3.81 10.06
C VAL A 148 0.35 3.70 9.26
N PHE A 149 0.65 4.68 8.40
CA PHE A 149 1.88 4.73 7.62
C PHE A 149 3.12 4.74 8.52
N VAL A 150 3.12 5.59 9.54
CA VAL A 150 4.22 5.70 10.52
C VAL A 150 4.38 4.41 11.34
N ALA A 151 3.27 3.80 11.76
CA ALA A 151 3.30 2.51 12.46
C ALA A 151 3.91 1.39 11.60
N GLN A 152 3.75 1.45 10.27
CA GLN A 152 4.37 0.52 9.32
C GLN A 152 5.85 0.87 9.09
N TYR A 153 6.21 2.16 9.04
CA TYR A 153 7.55 2.66 8.72
C TYR A 153 8.07 3.66 9.75
N PRO A 154 8.26 3.30 11.02
CA PRO A 154 8.56 4.25 12.10
C PRO A 154 9.89 4.98 11.92
N ARG A 155 10.85 4.36 11.23
CA ARG A 155 12.18 4.93 10.99
C ARG A 155 12.36 5.53 9.61
N ALA A 156 11.29 5.64 8.82
CA ALA A 156 11.37 6.30 7.52
C ALA A 156 11.83 7.75 7.71
N PRO A 157 12.89 8.18 6.99
CA PRO A 157 13.29 9.58 7.02
C PRO A 157 12.24 10.41 6.27
N PHE A 158 11.66 11.41 6.95
CA PHE A 158 10.75 12.38 6.38
C PHE A 158 11.50 13.69 6.07
N PHE A 159 10.75 14.76 5.83
CA PHE A 159 11.31 16.08 5.55
C PHE A 159 12.42 16.46 6.54
N PHE A 160 13.52 16.97 6.05
CA PHE A 160 14.70 17.40 6.84
C PHE A 160 15.38 16.29 7.67
N GLY A 161 15.16 14.99 7.33
CA GLY A 161 15.76 13.88 8.07
C GLY A 161 15.08 13.54 9.40
N ILE A 162 13.93 14.16 9.70
CA ILE A 162 13.13 13.84 10.87
C ILE A 162 12.52 12.45 10.70
N GLN A 163 12.55 11.64 11.76
CA GLN A 163 11.93 10.32 11.74
C GLN A 163 10.40 10.44 11.72
N ALA A 164 9.72 9.60 10.92
CA ALA A 164 8.28 9.66 10.71
C ALA A 164 7.46 9.63 12.02
N TRP A 165 7.88 8.85 13.03
CA TRP A 165 7.18 8.78 14.31
C TRP A 165 7.17 10.10 15.09
N VAL A 166 8.27 10.90 15.00
CA VAL A 166 8.33 12.22 15.65
C VAL A 166 7.29 13.15 15.04
N LEU A 167 7.21 13.14 13.70
CA LEU A 167 6.23 13.96 12.98
C LEU A 167 4.80 13.56 13.32
N ALA A 168 4.51 12.25 13.46
CA ALA A 168 3.19 11.78 13.86
C ALA A 168 2.80 12.25 15.26
N VAL A 169 3.72 12.17 16.23
CA VAL A 169 3.49 12.66 17.60
C VAL A 169 3.23 14.16 17.60
N VAL A 170 3.99 14.93 16.81
CA VAL A 170 3.81 16.38 16.70
C VAL A 170 2.47 16.72 16.07
N LEU A 171 2.09 16.11 14.95
CA LEU A 171 0.82 16.40 14.27
C LEU A 171 -0.39 16.01 15.13
N VAL A 172 -0.41 14.81 15.69
CA VAL A 172 -1.49 14.39 16.60
C VAL A 172 -1.51 15.27 17.86
N GLY A 173 -0.34 15.66 18.37
CA GLY A 173 -0.24 16.59 19.51
C GLY A 173 -0.83 17.97 19.19
N ILE A 174 -0.57 18.53 18.02
CA ILE A 174 -1.16 19.79 17.56
C ILE A 174 -2.68 19.68 17.47
N GLU A 175 -3.22 18.60 16.90
CA GLU A 175 -4.67 18.37 16.85
C GLU A 175 -5.29 18.33 18.24
N ILE A 176 -4.69 17.60 19.17
CA ILE A 176 -5.19 17.52 20.55
C ILE A 176 -5.15 18.90 21.21
N VAL A 177 -4.05 19.67 21.05
CA VAL A 177 -3.94 21.02 21.61
C VAL A 177 -5.01 21.95 21.03
N GLN A 178 -5.29 21.87 19.74
CA GLN A 178 -6.36 22.65 19.12
C GLN A 178 -7.73 22.29 19.71
N TYR A 179 -8.07 20.99 19.83
CA TYR A 179 -9.34 20.57 20.43
C TYR A 179 -9.47 20.98 21.91
N VAL A 180 -8.37 20.98 22.66
CA VAL A 180 -8.36 21.48 24.03
C VAL A 180 -8.58 23.00 24.07
N ALA A 181 -7.93 23.76 23.17
CA ALA A 181 -8.08 25.20 23.07
C ALA A 181 -9.51 25.59 22.71
N ASP A 182 -10.15 24.85 21.83
CA ASP A 182 -11.53 25.04 21.39
C ASP A 182 -12.57 24.44 22.38
N ARG A 183 -12.11 23.82 23.48
CA ARG A 183 -12.93 23.09 24.47
C ARG A 183 -13.79 21.99 23.87
N ALA A 184 -13.37 21.45 22.75
CA ALA A 184 -14.06 20.38 21.99
C ALA A 184 -13.49 19.00 22.36
N TYR A 185 -13.58 18.62 23.64
CA TYR A 185 -12.98 17.37 24.16
C TYR A 185 -13.57 16.12 23.51
N GLU A 186 -14.81 16.17 23.05
CA GLU A 186 -15.50 15.11 22.35
C GLU A 186 -14.75 14.76 21.03
N LEU A 187 -14.19 15.75 20.35
CA LEU A 187 -13.40 15.56 19.14
C LEU A 187 -12.10 14.78 19.40
N ILE A 188 -11.53 14.87 20.61
CA ILE A 188 -10.36 14.06 20.98
C ILE A 188 -10.76 12.59 21.02
N LEU A 189 -11.92 12.25 21.58
CA LEU A 189 -12.41 10.88 21.58
C LEU A 189 -12.67 10.38 20.16
N VAL A 190 -13.29 11.19 19.31
CA VAL A 190 -13.52 10.86 17.89
C VAL A 190 -12.20 10.64 17.17
N LEU A 191 -11.18 11.48 17.38
CA LEU A 191 -9.84 11.31 16.79
C LEU A 191 -9.21 9.98 17.22
N VAL A 192 -9.25 9.67 18.52
CA VAL A 192 -8.71 8.40 19.05
C VAL A 192 -9.43 7.20 18.43
N VAL A 193 -10.76 7.23 18.32
CA VAL A 193 -11.55 6.18 17.67
C VAL A 193 -11.19 6.07 16.19
N THR A 194 -10.99 7.19 15.50
CA THR A 194 -10.60 7.22 14.08
C THR A 194 -9.23 6.54 13.88
N ILE A 195 -8.23 6.91 14.68
CA ILE A 195 -6.89 6.31 14.63
C ILE A 195 -6.97 4.81 14.99
N ALA A 196 -7.68 4.45 16.06
CA ALA A 196 -7.82 3.06 16.49
C ALA A 196 -8.46 2.20 15.40
N THR A 197 -9.53 2.72 14.74
CA THR A 197 -10.21 2.05 13.63
C THR A 197 -9.29 1.89 12.42
N ALA A 198 -8.51 2.91 12.06
CA ALA A 198 -7.58 2.85 10.96
C ALA A 198 -6.46 1.81 11.22
N VAL A 199 -5.85 1.84 12.40
CA VAL A 199 -4.80 0.88 12.81
C VAL A 199 -5.35 -0.55 12.85
N TRP A 200 -6.54 -0.74 13.42
CA TRP A 200 -7.19 -2.04 13.51
C TRP A 200 -7.54 -2.61 12.13
N SER A 201 -8.11 -1.79 11.23
CA SER A 201 -8.45 -2.22 9.87
C SER A 201 -7.21 -2.55 9.05
N ALA A 202 -6.17 -1.68 9.10
CA ALA A 202 -4.91 -1.91 8.40
C ALA A 202 -4.26 -3.23 8.84
N ARG A 203 -4.26 -3.52 10.16
CA ARG A 203 -3.77 -4.77 10.68
C ARG A 203 -4.59 -5.97 10.21
N SER A 204 -5.92 -5.87 10.22
CA SER A 204 -6.81 -6.94 9.77
C SER A 204 -6.62 -7.28 8.29
N PHE A 205 -6.19 -6.32 7.50
CA PHE A 205 -5.91 -6.48 6.08
C PHE A 205 -4.45 -6.83 5.74
N GLY A 206 -3.60 -7.04 6.74
CA GLY A 206 -2.25 -7.62 6.58
C GLY A 206 -1.10 -6.65 6.67
N MET A 207 -1.34 -5.39 7.08
CA MET A 207 -0.31 -4.45 7.51
C MET A 207 0.03 -4.66 9.00
N LEU A 208 1.04 -3.94 9.49
CA LEU A 208 1.40 -3.88 10.92
C LEU A 208 1.62 -5.27 11.55
N THR A 209 2.29 -6.16 10.83
CA THR A 209 2.54 -7.55 11.27
C THR A 209 3.34 -7.63 12.56
N ASP A 210 4.17 -6.63 12.84
CA ASP A 210 5.05 -6.58 14.02
C ASP A 210 4.31 -6.21 15.32
N LEU A 211 3.09 -5.65 15.22
CA LEU A 211 2.24 -5.30 16.36
C LEU A 211 1.42 -6.52 16.82
N GLN A 212 2.09 -7.52 17.40
CA GLN A 212 1.46 -8.82 17.76
C GLN A 212 0.39 -8.71 18.86
N TRP A 213 0.42 -7.68 19.70
CA TRP A 213 -0.52 -7.47 20.81
C TRP A 213 -1.93 -7.02 20.39
N LEU A 214 -2.09 -6.49 19.16
CA LEU A 214 -3.41 -6.09 18.65
C LEU A 214 -4.16 -7.32 18.06
N PRO A 215 -5.45 -7.54 18.39
CA PRO A 215 -6.23 -8.65 17.86
C PRO A 215 -6.42 -8.55 16.34
N LYS A 216 -6.24 -9.66 15.63
CA LYS A 216 -6.58 -9.79 14.20
C LYS A 216 -8.01 -10.34 14.09
N ILE A 217 -8.93 -9.55 13.59
CA ILE A 217 -10.23 -10.08 13.18
C ILE A 217 -10.13 -10.37 11.68
N ASN A 218 -10.22 -11.65 11.31
CA ASN A 218 -10.26 -12.06 9.91
C ASN A 218 -11.61 -11.69 9.28
N LEU A 219 -11.73 -10.48 8.79
CA LEU A 219 -12.87 -10.02 7.98
C LEU A 219 -12.85 -10.58 6.55
N GLY A 220 -11.79 -11.32 6.18
CA GLY A 220 -11.75 -12.06 4.93
C GLY A 220 -12.75 -13.20 4.97
N LYS A 221 -13.68 -13.27 3.99
CA LYS A 221 -14.43 -14.48 3.66
C LYS A 221 -13.46 -15.64 3.75
N GLY A 222 -13.74 -16.59 4.65
CA GLY A 222 -12.91 -17.74 4.88
C GLY A 222 -12.41 -18.25 3.54
N ALA A 223 -11.10 -18.30 3.37
CA ALA A 223 -10.52 -18.92 2.21
C ALA A 223 -11.28 -20.23 2.06
N ARG A 224 -12.10 -20.36 1.01
CA ARG A 224 -12.66 -21.65 0.63
C ARG A 224 -11.44 -22.54 0.68
N LYS A 225 -11.37 -23.42 1.71
CA LYS A 225 -10.39 -24.48 1.76
C LYS A 225 -10.44 -25.08 0.37
N ALA A 226 -9.44 -24.82 -0.45
CA ALA A 226 -9.31 -25.48 -1.72
C ALA A 226 -9.58 -26.96 -1.40
N PRO A 227 -10.49 -27.63 -2.11
CA PRO A 227 -10.78 -29.01 -1.83
C PRO A 227 -9.41 -29.66 -1.78
N LYS A 228 -9.06 -30.31 -0.65
CA LYS A 228 -7.85 -31.10 -0.55
C LYS A 228 -7.98 -32.06 -1.72
N ARG A 229 -7.33 -31.74 -2.84
CA ARG A 229 -7.06 -32.73 -3.87
C ARG A 229 -6.40 -33.84 -3.09
N LYS A 230 -7.14 -34.92 -2.86
CA LYS A 230 -6.54 -36.18 -2.46
C LYS A 230 -5.50 -36.38 -3.56
N LEU A 231 -4.25 -36.10 -3.26
CA LEU A 231 -3.17 -36.62 -4.06
C LEU A 231 -3.39 -38.14 -3.95
N GLY A 232 -4.04 -38.69 -4.96
CA GLY A 232 -3.90 -40.09 -5.23
C GLY A 232 -2.39 -40.30 -5.24
N GLY A 233 -1.91 -41.19 -4.39
CA GLY A 233 -0.48 -41.52 -4.31
C GLY A 233 0.08 -41.71 -5.71
N PRO A 234 1.36 -41.40 -5.91
CA PRO A 234 1.98 -41.55 -7.21
C PRO A 234 1.65 -42.97 -7.71
N VAL A 235 0.89 -43.06 -8.83
CA VAL A 235 0.76 -44.28 -9.58
C VAL A 235 2.17 -44.55 -10.08
N VAL A 236 2.85 -45.51 -9.44
CA VAL A 236 4.15 -46.01 -9.92
C VAL A 236 3.83 -46.74 -11.22
N VAL A 237 3.95 -46.04 -12.32
CA VAL A 237 4.02 -46.64 -13.63
C VAL A 237 5.41 -47.24 -13.73
N GLU A 238 5.53 -48.54 -13.54
CA GLU A 238 6.75 -49.30 -13.90
C GLU A 238 6.96 -49.24 -15.41
N GLY A 239 7.40 -48.08 -15.90
CA GLY A 239 7.93 -47.89 -17.23
C GLY A 239 9.44 -47.71 -17.10
N ARG A 240 10.23 -48.55 -17.79
CA ARG A 240 11.68 -48.35 -17.93
C ARG A 240 11.93 -46.95 -18.48
N TRP A 241 12.20 -46.00 -17.57
CA TRP A 241 12.77 -44.72 -17.96
C TRP A 241 14.24 -44.95 -18.29
N PRO A 242 14.75 -44.44 -19.42
CA PRO A 242 16.19 -44.41 -19.63
C PRO A 242 16.79 -43.61 -18.48
N THR A 243 17.74 -44.21 -17.79
CA THR A 243 18.52 -43.54 -16.73
C THR A 243 19.08 -42.27 -17.31
N ALA A 244 18.46 -41.11 -16.94
CA ALA A 244 19.05 -39.81 -17.19
C ALA A 244 20.36 -39.78 -16.40
N SER A 245 21.47 -39.82 -17.12
CA SER A 245 22.79 -39.53 -16.53
C SER A 245 22.68 -38.23 -15.72
N THR A 246 23.14 -38.33 -14.49
CA THR A 246 23.17 -37.21 -13.51
C THR A 246 24.08 -36.12 -14.07
N TYR A 247 23.52 -35.23 -14.88
CA TYR A 247 24.22 -34.04 -15.39
C TYR A 247 24.13 -32.94 -14.35
N THR A 248 25.22 -32.69 -13.67
CA THR A 248 25.41 -31.52 -12.78
C THR A 248 25.80 -30.32 -13.64
N PRO A 249 25.10 -29.15 -13.53
CA PRO A 249 25.43 -27.95 -14.34
C PRO A 249 26.88 -27.47 -14.22
N MET A 250 27.53 -27.79 -13.12
CA MET A 250 28.93 -27.45 -12.84
C MET A 250 29.94 -28.24 -13.66
N GLN A 251 29.61 -29.49 -14.06
CA GLN A 251 30.51 -30.31 -14.88
C GLN A 251 30.47 -29.93 -16.37
N ASP A 252 29.30 -29.48 -16.86
CA ASP A 252 29.13 -28.98 -18.23
C ASP A 252 29.95 -27.73 -18.47
N GLN A 253 30.04 -26.84 -17.47
CA GLN A 253 30.74 -25.55 -17.58
C GLN A 253 32.26 -25.75 -17.59
N ALA A 254 32.78 -26.60 -16.73
CA ALA A 254 34.21 -26.94 -16.70
C ALA A 254 34.68 -27.66 -18.01
N GLU A 255 33.81 -28.47 -18.62
CA GLU A 255 34.12 -29.15 -19.88
C GLU A 255 34.09 -28.17 -21.08
N VAL A 256 33.15 -27.19 -21.09
CA VAL A 256 33.11 -26.13 -22.10
C VAL A 256 34.33 -25.22 -21.99
N ASP A 257 34.75 -24.84 -20.77
CA ASP A 257 35.92 -24.04 -20.54
C ASP A 257 37.20 -24.75 -21.02
N ARG A 258 37.32 -26.05 -20.76
CA ARG A 258 38.43 -26.87 -21.26
C ARG A 258 38.50 -26.95 -22.81
N ILE A 259 37.31 -27.01 -23.46
CA ILE A 259 37.24 -27.00 -24.93
C ILE A 259 37.65 -25.62 -25.48
N LEU A 260 37.24 -24.56 -24.80
CA LEU A 260 37.63 -23.17 -25.17
C LEU A 260 39.14 -22.94 -25.02
N ASP A 261 39.75 -23.42 -23.94
CA ASP A 261 41.21 -23.35 -23.73
C ASP A 261 41.96 -24.14 -24.83
N LYS A 262 41.44 -25.28 -25.22
CA LYS A 262 42.04 -26.09 -26.31
C LYS A 262 41.92 -25.36 -27.65
N ILE A 263 40.84 -24.65 -27.92
CA ILE A 263 40.69 -23.81 -29.12
C ILE A 263 41.73 -22.69 -29.15
N ALA A 264 41.99 -22.09 -27.97
CA ALA A 264 42.98 -21.00 -27.88
C ALA A 264 44.42 -21.47 -28.21
N VAL A 265 44.73 -22.78 -28.00
CA VAL A 265 46.09 -23.33 -28.23
C VAL A 265 46.21 -23.97 -29.61
N VAL A 266 45.22 -24.71 -30.10
CA VAL A 266 45.32 -25.56 -31.28
C VAL A 266 44.39 -25.14 -32.43
N GLY A 267 43.51 -24.17 -32.20
CA GLY A 267 42.53 -23.71 -33.17
C GLY A 267 41.32 -24.65 -33.30
N MET A 268 40.30 -24.19 -34.05
CA MET A 268 39.03 -24.94 -34.26
C MET A 268 39.22 -26.29 -35.02
N ASP A 269 40.26 -26.41 -35.79
CA ASP A 269 40.55 -27.61 -36.59
C ASP A 269 41.16 -28.74 -35.78
N GLY A 270 41.70 -28.43 -34.58
CA GLY A 270 42.21 -29.43 -33.64
C GLY A 270 41.18 -30.10 -32.73
N LEU A 271 39.91 -29.76 -32.87
CA LEU A 271 38.81 -30.33 -32.07
C LEU A 271 38.31 -31.63 -32.69
N SER A 272 38.05 -32.60 -31.83
CA SER A 272 37.34 -33.84 -32.22
C SER A 272 35.89 -33.58 -32.60
N GLY A 273 35.25 -34.46 -33.36
CA GLY A 273 33.83 -34.37 -33.75
C GLY A 273 32.87 -34.24 -32.58
N ASP A 274 33.17 -34.92 -31.48
CA ASP A 274 32.36 -34.90 -30.25
C ASP A 274 32.52 -33.58 -29.49
N GLU A 275 33.72 -33.01 -29.46
CA GLU A 275 33.98 -31.68 -28.84
C GLU A 275 33.27 -30.56 -29.61
N LYS A 276 33.27 -30.59 -30.95
CA LYS A 276 32.51 -29.66 -31.81
C LYS A 276 31.00 -29.74 -31.57
N LYS A 277 30.48 -30.95 -31.38
CA LYS A 277 29.04 -31.17 -31.10
C LYS A 277 28.62 -30.63 -29.74
N ARG A 278 29.41 -30.84 -28.69
CA ARG A 278 29.19 -30.34 -27.33
C ARG A 278 29.22 -28.81 -27.28
N LEU A 279 30.18 -28.18 -27.93
CA LEU A 279 30.28 -26.75 -28.02
C LEU A 279 29.05 -26.14 -28.70
N ASN A 280 28.55 -26.75 -29.76
CA ASN A 280 27.39 -26.28 -30.49
C ASN A 280 26.09 -26.44 -29.68
N GLU A 281 25.99 -27.51 -28.87
CA GLU A 281 24.85 -27.70 -27.93
C GLU A 281 24.88 -26.67 -26.79
N ALA A 282 26.03 -26.39 -26.21
CA ALA A 282 26.20 -25.33 -25.18
C ALA A 282 25.84 -23.97 -25.73
N SER A 283 26.30 -23.61 -26.92
CA SER A 283 25.93 -22.36 -27.61
C SER A 283 24.45 -22.21 -27.89
N LYS A 284 23.75 -23.27 -28.28
CA LYS A 284 22.29 -23.29 -28.47
C LYS A 284 21.53 -23.09 -27.17
N ARG A 285 22.03 -23.65 -26.04
CA ARG A 285 21.40 -23.47 -24.71
C ARG A 285 21.53 -22.03 -24.23
N LEU A 286 22.72 -21.41 -24.36
CA LEU A 286 22.94 -20.00 -23.98
C LEU A 286 22.07 -19.05 -24.81
N ARG A 287 21.88 -19.33 -26.10
CA ARG A 287 20.98 -18.53 -26.95
C ARG A 287 19.51 -18.62 -26.55
N LYS A 288 19.05 -19.75 -25.98
CA LYS A 288 17.68 -19.91 -25.47
C LYS A 288 17.45 -19.26 -24.09
N GLN A 289 18.49 -18.98 -23.34
CA GLN A 289 18.39 -18.31 -22.03
C GLN A 289 18.49 -16.79 -22.14
N GLY A 290 18.93 -16.25 -23.29
CA GLY A 290 19.08 -14.82 -23.54
C GLY A 290 17.90 -14.16 -24.30
N ASN A 291 16.85 -14.91 -24.60
CA ASN A 291 15.57 -14.44 -25.14
C ASN A 291 14.48 -14.71 -24.09
#